data_899928281877fd7e16456628e6b0b3eb
#
_entry.id   899928281877fd7e16456628e6b0b3eb
#
_cell.length_a   1.000
_cell.length_b   1.000
_cell.length_c   1.000
_cell.angle_alpha   90.00
_cell.angle_beta   90.00
_cell.angle_gamma   90.00
#
_symmetry.space_group_name_H-M   'P 1'
#
loop_
_entity.id
_entity.type
_entity.pdbx_description
1 polymer ?
#
loop_
_entity_poly.entity_id
_entity_poly.type
_entity_poly.pdbx_seq_one_letter_code
_entity_poly.pdbx_strand_id
1 'polypeptide(L)'
;PSTAKAVRGKQQRGPQHQVKPAASSEKQSERRTGHVAVKATFSPRESGWGEKLGGVEGAARVEGAVRNTRDPSVQPTSGKDRPYKPSAKAGGVQRESEGVVVPVMAVKKNAVGGKGPWFEGASAGGKGEGMGRGSGSNNPGRQEPDEKVRQLQRKLYGVAKQQKERRFHALYDRIFRSDVLKEAWRRVKRNKGAAGVDEVTLEAVEEYGVEKLLNELQGQLHAGKYRPPPVLRRYIPKADGKRRPLGIPTVKDRIAQTAAKVVLEPIFEADFTASSFGFRPGKSTLQALETIREEVNAGWRHVLDADIHDYFGSINQVLLMERVSKRVSDRRVLKLLRGWLQAGVMEDGRYSETVSGTPQGGVISPLLSNIYLHFLDSVWQRQCAKVGKLVRYADDFVVLCRSREEVEEAERRVRIIFERLKLTLHPEKTRKVDLTEGKEGFDFLGCHLHMRMSGKLWEEKRIRRYFLQRWPSPRSMKRARTSVKELTDSRRGGVKDVKILIDDLNPVLRGWGNYFRTGNAALKFLQLDDYVVERLNAFRWQRYRRHVKAGQQIRWSREEYEAKGLHRLRGTIRYPKPCMLHRETP
;
A
#
# COMPACT_ATOMS: atom_id res chain seq x y z
N PRO A 1 -67.31 20.99 28.12
CA PRO A 1 -68.40 21.64 27.39
C PRO A 1 -67.80 22.63 26.37
N SER A 2 -68.24 22.36 25.18
CA SER A 2 -68.79 23.30 24.17
C SER A 2 -67.89 24.42 23.72
N THR A 3 -67.80 24.82 22.51
CA THR A 3 -68.57 24.63 21.28
C THR A 3 -67.83 25.25 20.11
N ALA A 4 -67.95 24.57 19.02
CA ALA A 4 -67.96 24.97 17.64
C ALA A 4 -68.16 26.45 17.28
N LYS A 5 -67.54 26.94 16.17
CA LYS A 5 -68.28 27.44 14.99
C LYS A 5 -67.36 27.77 13.82
N ALA A 6 -67.73 27.22 12.70
CA ALA A 6 -67.29 27.53 11.36
C ALA A 6 -67.93 28.80 10.83
N VAL A 7 -67.32 29.56 9.94
CA VAL A 7 -68.00 30.38 8.91
C VAL A 7 -67.19 30.35 7.59
N ARG A 8 -67.99 30.11 6.55
CA ARG A 8 -67.64 30.10 5.09
C ARG A 8 -67.58 31.52 4.51
N GLY A 9 -66.92 31.63 3.36
CA GLY A 9 -67.40 32.58 2.35
C GLY A 9 -66.31 33.12 1.41
N LYS A 10 -66.30 32.61 0.21
CA LYS A 10 -66.64 33.10 -1.16
C LYS A 10 -65.45 33.78 -1.87
N GLN A 11 -64.98 33.14 -2.90
CA GLN A 11 -64.98 33.41 -4.35
C GLN A 11 -64.95 34.89 -4.79
N GLN A 12 -63.99 35.26 -5.64
CA GLN A 12 -64.26 35.89 -6.95
C GLN A 12 -63.07 35.77 -7.93
N ARG A 13 -63.46 35.67 -9.23
CA ARG A 13 -62.70 35.33 -10.45
C ARG A 13 -62.09 36.56 -11.11
N GLY A 14 -60.95 36.42 -11.77
CA GLY A 14 -60.45 36.69 -13.11
C GLY A 14 -60.39 38.17 -13.57
N PRO A 15 -59.82 38.48 -14.74
CA PRO A 15 -59.58 37.66 -15.92
C PRO A 15 -58.18 37.82 -16.61
N GLN A 16 -58.03 37.02 -17.64
CA GLN A 16 -56.98 36.88 -18.63
C GLN A 16 -56.68 38.14 -19.45
N HIS A 17 -55.42 38.33 -19.87
CA HIS A 17 -55.12 38.87 -21.24
C HIS A 17 -53.91 38.19 -21.88
N GLN A 18 -54.17 37.55 -23.01
CA GLN A 18 -53.25 37.16 -24.05
C GLN A 18 -52.79 38.36 -24.88
N VAL A 19 -51.54 38.41 -25.30
CA VAL A 19 -51.19 38.94 -26.65
C VAL A 19 -49.87 38.27 -27.11
N LYS A 20 -49.91 37.64 -28.28
CA LYS A 20 -48.84 37.37 -29.24
C LYS A 20 -49.22 38.22 -30.49
N PRO A 21 -48.42 38.27 -31.59
CA PRO A 21 -46.97 38.37 -31.81
C PRO A 21 -46.61 39.55 -32.79
N ALA A 22 -45.35 39.79 -33.08
CA ALA A 22 -44.99 40.34 -34.41
C ALA A 22 -43.51 40.06 -34.77
N ALA A 23 -43.34 39.61 -36.01
CA ALA A 23 -42.12 39.35 -36.71
C ALA A 23 -41.70 40.57 -37.56
N SER A 24 -40.39 40.68 -37.88
CA SER A 24 -39.82 41.17 -39.15
C SER A 24 -38.28 41.19 -38.98
N SER A 25 -37.51 40.39 -39.73
CA SER A 25 -36.90 40.57 -41.05
C SER A 25 -35.88 41.72 -41.05
N GLU A 26 -34.63 41.44 -41.30
CA GLU A 26 -33.89 41.46 -42.55
C GLU A 26 -32.36 41.33 -42.39
N LYS A 27 -31.81 40.40 -43.14
CA LYS A 27 -30.74 40.39 -44.17
C LYS A 27 -29.26 40.62 -43.77
N GLN A 28 -28.54 39.56 -44.08
CA GLN A 28 -27.33 39.43 -44.94
C GLN A 28 -26.01 40.04 -44.45
N SER A 29 -24.99 39.17 -44.22
CA SER A 29 -23.94 38.96 -45.22
C SER A 29 -23.01 37.79 -44.85
N GLU A 30 -22.71 37.03 -45.89
CA GLU A 30 -21.84 35.86 -45.97
C GLU A 30 -20.39 36.15 -45.58
N ARG A 31 -19.72 35.19 -44.91
CA ARG A 31 -18.39 34.71 -45.36
C ARG A 31 -18.13 33.28 -44.89
N ARG A 32 -17.96 32.43 -45.86
CA ARG A 32 -17.51 31.03 -45.82
C ARG A 32 -16.09 30.95 -45.26
N THR A 33 -15.84 29.99 -44.34
CA THR A 33 -14.59 29.22 -44.36
C THR A 33 -14.89 27.80 -43.84
N GLY A 34 -14.42 26.82 -44.61
CA GLY A 34 -14.82 25.44 -44.56
C GLY A 34 -14.22 24.67 -43.39
N HIS A 35 -15.02 23.79 -42.81
CA HIS A 35 -14.57 22.70 -41.99
C HIS A 35 -14.35 21.44 -42.82
N VAL A 36 -13.09 21.05 -42.96
CA VAL A 36 -12.70 19.74 -43.48
C VAL A 36 -12.71 18.76 -42.31
N ALA A 37 -13.64 17.82 -42.34
CA ALA A 37 -13.66 16.66 -41.45
C ALA A 37 -12.64 15.63 -41.95
N VAL A 38 -11.60 15.37 -41.17
CA VAL A 38 -10.67 14.26 -41.43
C VAL A 38 -11.09 13.07 -40.57
N LYS A 39 -11.70 12.09 -41.20
CA LYS A 39 -11.82 10.72 -40.71
C LYS A 39 -10.44 10.06 -40.78
N ALA A 40 -9.83 9.73 -39.67
CA ALA A 40 -8.65 8.89 -39.62
C ALA A 40 -9.04 7.45 -39.29
N THR A 41 -9.09 6.62 -40.31
CA THR A 41 -9.04 5.16 -40.24
C THR A 41 -7.59 4.73 -40.01
N PHE A 42 -7.34 3.96 -38.94
CA PHE A 42 -6.04 3.33 -38.70
C PHE A 42 -6.08 1.86 -39.10
N SER A 43 -5.25 1.53 -40.09
CA SER A 43 -4.85 0.17 -40.43
C SER A 43 -3.34 0.01 -40.24
N PRO A 44 -2.81 -1.15 -39.79
CA PRO A 44 -1.40 -1.30 -39.44
C PRO A 44 -0.55 -1.67 -40.65
N ARG A 45 0.60 -1.03 -40.81
CA ARG A 45 1.69 -1.53 -41.64
C ARG A 45 3.03 -1.41 -40.92
N GLU A 46 3.75 -2.51 -40.95
CA GLU A 46 5.17 -2.68 -40.61
C GLU A 46 6.05 -1.95 -41.61
N SER A 47 7.17 -1.43 -41.13
CA SER A 47 8.50 -1.34 -41.80
C SER A 47 9.33 -0.25 -41.13
N GLY A 48 10.46 -0.54 -40.53
CA GLY A 48 11.76 -0.52 -41.20
C GLY A 48 12.42 0.85 -41.05
N TRP A 49 13.32 1.02 -40.03
CA TRP A 49 14.25 2.13 -39.96
C TRP A 49 15.67 1.61 -40.08
N GLY A 50 16.24 1.81 -41.25
CA GLY A 50 17.67 1.72 -41.52
C GLY A 50 18.28 3.11 -41.57
N GLU A 51 19.53 3.15 -41.25
CA GLU A 51 20.52 4.22 -41.14
C GLU A 51 20.48 5.35 -42.15
N LYS A 52 20.95 6.54 -41.74
CA LYS A 52 22.10 7.19 -42.38
C LYS A 52 22.68 8.34 -41.55
N LEU A 53 23.98 8.25 -41.43
CA LEU A 53 24.97 9.21 -40.95
C LEU A 53 25.01 10.50 -41.78
N GLY A 54 25.38 11.61 -41.14
CA GLY A 54 25.83 12.83 -41.80
C GLY A 54 26.46 13.77 -40.77
N GLY A 55 27.79 13.80 -40.68
CA GLY A 55 28.54 14.70 -39.84
C GLY A 55 28.77 16.06 -40.49
N VAL A 56 29.07 17.07 -39.70
CA VAL A 56 29.93 18.22 -40.07
C VAL A 56 30.65 18.73 -38.83
N GLU A 57 31.97 18.89 -38.98
CA GLU A 57 32.94 19.48 -38.06
C GLU A 57 32.75 20.99 -37.90
N GLY A 58 33.28 21.54 -36.81
CA GLY A 58 33.43 22.98 -36.64
C GLY A 58 34.06 23.33 -35.29
N ALA A 59 35.41 23.42 -35.31
CA ALA A 59 36.23 23.84 -34.17
C ALA A 59 36.20 25.35 -33.95
N ALA A 60 36.32 25.77 -32.68
CA ALA A 60 36.99 27.01 -32.29
C ALA A 60 37.48 26.96 -30.84
N ARG A 61 38.78 27.01 -30.71
CA ARG A 61 39.61 27.25 -29.51
C ARG A 61 39.55 28.72 -29.12
N VAL A 62 39.51 29.03 -27.82
CA VAL A 62 40.18 30.22 -27.25
C VAL A 62 40.77 29.86 -25.87
N GLU A 63 42.07 30.02 -25.78
CA GLU A 63 42.92 29.94 -24.59
C GLU A 63 42.81 31.22 -23.76
N GLY A 64 43.04 31.09 -22.46
CA GLY A 64 43.26 32.26 -21.59
C GLY A 64 43.73 31.83 -20.19
N ALA A 65 45.06 31.70 -20.05
CA ALA A 65 45.76 31.49 -18.78
C ALA A 65 45.91 32.78 -17.99
N VAL A 66 46.07 32.68 -16.66
CA VAL A 66 47.09 33.42 -15.84
C VAL A 66 46.88 33.11 -14.34
N ARG A 67 47.81 32.46 -13.74
CA ARG A 67 48.85 32.64 -12.72
C ARG A 67 48.48 32.55 -11.24
N ASN A 68 49.21 31.60 -10.65
CA ASN A 68 49.76 31.43 -9.29
C ASN A 68 50.07 32.69 -8.47
N THR A 69 49.83 32.58 -7.13
CA THR A 69 50.88 32.93 -6.16
C THR A 69 50.80 32.06 -4.91
N ARG A 70 51.99 31.77 -4.37
CA ARG A 70 52.41 30.85 -3.29
C ARG A 70 52.23 31.51 -1.90
N ASP A 71 51.87 30.68 -0.88
CA ASP A 71 52.61 30.26 0.34
C ASP A 71 53.30 31.35 1.23
N PRO A 72 53.71 31.07 2.49
CA PRO A 72 53.59 29.87 3.36
C PRO A 72 53.40 30.17 4.89
N SER A 73 53.29 29.06 5.66
CA SER A 73 53.74 28.85 7.06
C SER A 73 52.87 29.32 8.21
N VAL A 74 52.46 28.38 9.06
CA VAL A 74 52.90 28.14 10.45
C VAL A 74 52.26 26.87 11.00
N GLN A 75 53.08 26.01 11.60
CA GLN A 75 52.74 24.80 12.33
C GLN A 75 52.51 25.07 13.83
N PRO A 76 52.31 24.05 14.72
CA PRO A 76 51.04 23.67 15.31
C PRO A 76 51.01 23.94 16.84
N THR A 77 49.79 23.99 17.42
CA THR A 77 49.66 23.76 18.87
C THR A 77 48.48 22.85 19.19
N SER A 78 48.78 21.94 20.05
CA SER A 78 47.96 20.92 20.74
C SER A 78 46.72 21.49 21.46
N GLY A 79 45.64 20.70 21.46
CA GLY A 79 44.84 20.73 22.65
C GLY A 79 43.33 20.64 22.48
N LYS A 80 42.76 19.50 22.91
CA LYS A 80 41.49 19.28 23.58
C LYS A 80 40.23 19.08 22.74
N ASP A 81 39.73 17.88 22.91
CA ASP A 81 38.41 17.36 22.60
C ASP A 81 37.26 18.35 22.76
N ARG A 82 36.50 18.53 21.69
CA ARG A 82 35.11 19.01 21.76
C ARG A 82 34.19 18.10 20.97
N PRO A 83 32.99 17.80 21.46
CA PRO A 83 32.09 16.86 20.81
C PRO A 83 31.54 17.45 19.51
N TYR A 84 31.52 16.61 18.49
CA TYR A 84 30.99 16.85 17.17
C TYR A 84 29.52 17.24 17.21
N LYS A 85 29.20 18.48 16.86
CA LYS A 85 27.84 18.92 16.50
C LYS A 85 27.66 18.67 15.00
N PRO A 86 26.69 17.86 14.57
CA PRO A 86 26.39 17.76 13.15
C PRO A 86 25.70 19.04 12.69
N SER A 87 26.27 19.67 11.66
CA SER A 87 25.67 20.79 10.93
C SER A 87 24.33 20.36 10.37
N ALA A 88 23.30 21.22 10.54
CA ALA A 88 22.00 21.08 9.94
C ALA A 88 22.12 21.09 8.41
N LYS A 89 22.04 19.90 7.79
CA LYS A 89 21.76 19.78 6.36
C LYS A 89 20.27 19.85 6.15
N ALA A 90 19.87 20.63 5.15
CA ALA A 90 18.52 20.88 4.71
C ALA A 90 17.64 19.62 4.79
N GLY A 91 16.49 19.74 5.46
CA GLY A 91 15.54 18.68 5.66
C GLY A 91 14.94 18.23 4.33
N GLY A 92 15.42 17.10 3.82
CA GLY A 92 14.73 16.41 2.73
C GLY A 92 13.36 15.96 3.22
N VAL A 93 12.32 16.35 2.52
CA VAL A 93 10.95 15.89 2.77
C VAL A 93 10.94 14.38 2.59
N GLN A 94 10.71 13.64 3.69
CA GLN A 94 10.66 12.18 3.66
C GLN A 94 9.34 11.72 3.05
N ARG A 95 9.42 10.77 2.13
CA ARG A 95 8.27 10.12 1.53
C ARG A 95 7.43 9.40 2.59
N GLU A 96 6.14 9.63 2.56
CA GLU A 96 5.16 8.85 3.29
C GLU A 96 4.72 7.67 2.44
N SER A 97 5.24 6.46 2.73
CA SER A 97 4.71 5.24 2.15
C SER A 97 3.30 4.99 2.71
N GLU A 98 2.29 5.35 1.95
CA GLU A 98 0.90 5.28 2.39
C GLU A 98 0.33 3.85 2.43
N GLY A 99 1.05 2.86 1.91
CA GLY A 99 0.59 1.48 1.77
C GLY A 99 1.08 0.48 2.82
N VAL A 100 2.17 0.77 3.52
CA VAL A 100 2.75 -0.17 4.48
C VAL A 100 2.48 0.30 5.89
N VAL A 101 1.35 -0.08 6.41
CA VAL A 101 1.16 -0.13 7.86
C VAL A 101 2.05 -1.27 8.36
N VAL A 102 3.29 -0.94 8.74
CA VAL A 102 4.05 -1.81 9.64
C VAL A 102 3.14 -1.98 10.84
N PRO A 103 2.69 -3.19 11.17
CA PRO A 103 1.74 -3.38 12.26
C PRO A 103 2.45 -3.13 13.58
N VAL A 104 2.52 -1.88 13.97
CA VAL A 104 2.93 -1.46 15.31
C VAL A 104 1.68 -1.32 16.20
N MET A 105 0.50 -1.43 15.63
CA MET A 105 -0.77 -1.48 16.35
C MET A 105 -1.63 -2.64 15.86
N ALA A 106 -1.28 -3.83 16.25
CA ALA A 106 -2.21 -4.92 16.40
C ALA A 106 -1.83 -5.66 17.68
N VAL A 107 -2.11 -5.07 18.80
CA VAL A 107 -2.28 -5.82 20.02
C VAL A 107 -3.55 -6.63 19.83
N LYS A 108 -3.40 -7.78 19.28
CA LYS A 108 -3.98 -9.10 19.54
C LYS A 108 -3.82 -10.02 18.34
N LYS A 109 -2.88 -10.97 18.47
CA LYS A 109 -2.75 -12.29 17.81
C LYS A 109 -2.74 -12.35 16.27
N ASN A 110 -1.57 -12.77 15.76
CA ASN A 110 -1.33 -13.44 14.47
C ASN A 110 -1.35 -12.59 13.19
N ALA A 111 -0.20 -11.92 12.90
CA ALA A 111 0.21 -11.67 11.53
C ALA A 111 1.45 -12.52 11.21
N VAL A 112 1.21 -13.76 10.86
CA VAL A 112 2.16 -14.57 10.10
C VAL A 112 2.01 -14.17 8.64
N GLY A 113 3.13 -13.90 7.96
CA GLY A 113 3.20 -13.48 6.56
C GLY A 113 2.25 -14.28 5.67
N GLY A 114 1.40 -13.54 4.94
CA GLY A 114 0.36 -14.12 4.13
C GLY A 114 0.94 -14.92 2.98
N LYS A 115 0.96 -16.23 3.09
CA LYS A 115 0.79 -17.11 1.93
C LYS A 115 -0.68 -17.01 1.54
N GLY A 116 -0.96 -16.41 0.40
CA GLY A 116 -2.30 -16.38 -0.16
C GLY A 116 -2.83 -17.82 -0.34
N PRO A 117 -4.13 -18.05 -0.20
CA PRO A 117 -4.75 -19.38 -0.20
C PRO A 117 -4.72 -20.12 -1.54
N TRP A 118 -4.04 -19.60 -2.55
CA TRP A 118 -4.12 -20.07 -3.95
C TRP A 118 -3.04 -21.08 -4.35
N PHE A 119 -1.93 -21.18 -3.62
CA PHE A 119 -0.73 -21.90 -4.08
C PHE A 119 -0.20 -22.90 -3.05
N GLU A 120 -1.01 -23.86 -2.65
CA GLU A 120 -0.50 -25.09 -2.05
C GLU A 120 -1.10 -26.29 -2.81
N GLY A 121 -0.21 -27.03 -3.52
CA GLY A 121 -0.46 -28.38 -3.96
C GLY A 121 -0.63 -28.60 -5.46
N ALA A 122 0.46 -28.63 -6.19
CA ALA A 122 0.67 -29.57 -7.28
C ALA A 122 1.98 -30.32 -6.97
N SER A 123 1.90 -31.41 -6.23
CA SER A 123 2.98 -32.40 -6.18
C SER A 123 2.56 -33.59 -7.04
N ALA A 124 3.32 -33.81 -8.10
CA ALA A 124 3.29 -35.01 -8.90
C ALA A 124 3.59 -36.25 -8.03
N GLY A 125 2.93 -37.36 -8.35
CA GLY A 125 3.01 -38.58 -7.60
C GLY A 125 4.40 -39.19 -7.55
N GLY A 126 4.74 -39.70 -6.38
CA GLY A 126 5.83 -40.63 -6.13
C GLY A 126 5.42 -41.49 -4.94
N LYS A 127 5.22 -42.77 -5.20
CA LYS A 127 4.99 -43.80 -4.18
C LYS A 127 6.21 -43.92 -3.27
N GLY A 128 5.98 -43.96 -1.98
CA GLY A 128 7.00 -44.26 -0.97
C GLY A 128 6.32 -44.42 0.39
N GLU A 129 6.12 -45.67 0.80
CA GLU A 129 5.68 -46.08 2.14
C GLU A 129 6.74 -45.68 3.18
N GLY A 130 6.30 -45.21 4.34
CA GLY A 130 7.20 -44.95 5.46
C GLY A 130 6.53 -44.26 6.65
N MET A 131 6.30 -45.03 7.66
CA MET A 131 5.78 -44.83 9.01
C MET A 131 5.96 -43.45 9.65
N GLY A 132 4.93 -43.06 10.30
CA GLY A 132 4.58 -42.03 11.21
C GLY A 132 5.62 -41.37 12.14
N ARG A 133 5.39 -40.11 12.34
CA ARG A 133 5.39 -39.42 13.65
C ARG A 133 4.72 -38.06 13.47
N GLY A 134 3.54 -37.95 14.06
CA GLY A 134 2.81 -36.68 14.12
C GLY A 134 3.59 -35.64 14.92
N SER A 135 3.92 -34.54 14.28
CA SER A 135 4.16 -33.28 14.99
C SER A 135 2.96 -32.38 14.71
N GLY A 136 1.98 -32.45 15.59
CA GLY A 136 0.85 -31.53 15.62
C GLY A 136 1.35 -30.10 15.79
N SER A 137 1.34 -29.35 14.71
CA SER A 137 1.43 -27.89 14.78
C SER A 137 0.10 -27.38 15.33
N ASN A 138 0.02 -27.28 16.66
CA ASN A 138 -1.06 -26.58 17.35
C ASN A 138 -0.97 -25.07 17.05
N ASN A 139 -1.58 -24.66 15.95
CA ASN A 139 -1.89 -23.28 15.65
C ASN A 139 -3.41 -23.12 15.68
N PRO A 140 -4.01 -22.84 16.86
CA PRO A 140 -5.46 -22.72 16.97
C PRO A 140 -5.91 -21.42 16.29
N GLY A 141 -6.49 -21.51 15.08
CA GLY A 141 -7.22 -20.39 14.49
C GLY A 141 -7.11 -20.16 13.00
N ARG A 142 -6.41 -20.98 12.21
CA ARG A 142 -6.45 -20.87 10.75
C ARG A 142 -7.60 -21.73 10.21
N GLN A 143 -8.84 -21.23 10.34
CA GLN A 143 -9.95 -21.83 9.61
C GLN A 143 -9.68 -21.72 8.11
N GLU A 144 -9.56 -22.85 7.45
CA GLU A 144 -9.35 -22.90 6.01
C GLU A 144 -10.61 -22.41 5.26
N PRO A 145 -10.44 -21.68 4.14
CA PRO A 145 -11.59 -21.33 3.28
C PRO A 145 -12.33 -22.60 2.86
N ASP A 146 -13.64 -22.50 2.67
CA ASP A 146 -14.45 -23.56 2.10
C ASP A 146 -13.82 -24.04 0.79
N GLU A 147 -13.62 -25.35 0.64
CA GLU A 147 -12.98 -25.91 -0.55
C GLU A 147 -13.76 -25.58 -1.83
N LYS A 148 -15.09 -25.47 -1.75
CA LYS A 148 -15.93 -25.02 -2.88
C LYS A 148 -15.58 -23.62 -3.36
N VAL A 149 -15.28 -22.71 -2.42
CA VAL A 149 -14.85 -21.35 -2.75
C VAL A 149 -13.45 -21.36 -3.36
N ARG A 150 -12.53 -22.17 -2.83
CA ARG A 150 -11.18 -22.34 -3.42
C ARG A 150 -11.25 -22.88 -4.85
N GLN A 151 -12.07 -23.91 -5.10
CA GLN A 151 -12.27 -24.48 -6.44
C GLN A 151 -12.84 -23.44 -7.40
N LEU A 152 -13.84 -22.64 -6.96
CA LEU A 152 -14.35 -21.53 -7.75
C LEU A 152 -13.24 -20.56 -8.15
N GLN A 153 -12.41 -20.17 -7.20
CA GLN A 153 -11.34 -19.23 -7.42
C GLN A 153 -10.27 -19.81 -8.36
N ARG A 154 -9.81 -21.05 -8.15
CA ARG A 154 -8.87 -21.76 -9.05
C ARG A 154 -9.43 -21.84 -10.48
N LYS A 155 -10.72 -22.19 -10.62
CA LYS A 155 -11.37 -22.24 -11.93
C LYS A 155 -11.41 -20.88 -12.62
N LEU A 156 -11.78 -19.81 -11.90
CA LEU A 156 -11.79 -18.45 -12.46
C LEU A 156 -10.39 -17.98 -12.87
N TYR A 157 -9.38 -18.23 -12.02
CA TYR A 157 -7.99 -17.92 -12.33
C TYR A 157 -7.49 -18.69 -13.56
N GLY A 158 -7.69 -20.01 -13.60
CA GLY A 158 -7.23 -20.85 -14.70
C GLY A 158 -7.82 -20.44 -16.04
N VAL A 159 -9.15 -20.20 -16.09
CA VAL A 159 -9.82 -19.70 -17.30
C VAL A 159 -9.32 -18.32 -17.69
N ALA A 160 -9.13 -17.40 -16.72
CA ALA A 160 -8.62 -16.05 -17.00
C ALA A 160 -7.18 -16.08 -17.53
N LYS A 161 -6.34 -16.97 -17.00
CA LYS A 161 -4.94 -17.15 -17.42
C LYS A 161 -4.80 -17.72 -18.82
N GLN A 162 -5.61 -18.72 -19.14
CA GLN A 162 -5.62 -19.38 -20.45
C GLN A 162 -6.23 -18.47 -21.55
N GLN A 163 -7.27 -17.71 -21.22
CA GLN A 163 -8.03 -16.90 -22.18
C GLN A 163 -7.92 -15.42 -21.82
N LYS A 164 -6.83 -14.79 -22.22
CA LYS A 164 -6.50 -13.39 -21.85
C LYS A 164 -7.53 -12.39 -22.37
N GLU A 165 -8.16 -12.64 -23.51
CA GLU A 165 -9.17 -11.76 -24.11
C GLU A 165 -10.59 -12.04 -23.62
N ARG A 166 -10.78 -13.10 -22.81
CA ARG A 166 -12.10 -13.48 -22.33
C ARG A 166 -12.68 -12.41 -21.39
N ARG A 167 -13.91 -12.00 -21.70
CA ARG A 167 -14.74 -11.16 -20.83
C ARG A 167 -15.77 -12.03 -20.11
N PHE A 168 -15.82 -11.91 -18.79
CA PHE A 168 -16.70 -12.72 -17.94
C PHE A 168 -18.07 -12.05 -17.82
N HIS A 169 -19.15 -12.75 -18.20
CA HIS A 169 -20.52 -12.23 -18.23
C HIS A 169 -21.44 -12.82 -17.13
N ALA A 170 -21.07 -13.94 -16.49
CA ALA A 170 -21.86 -14.63 -15.47
C ALA A 170 -21.08 -14.73 -14.16
N LEU A 171 -20.96 -13.59 -13.46
CA LEU A 171 -20.23 -13.48 -12.18
C LEU A 171 -21.13 -13.08 -11.02
N TYR A 172 -22.20 -12.35 -11.28
CA TYR A 172 -23.03 -11.76 -10.23
C TYR A 172 -23.66 -12.82 -9.32
N ASP A 173 -24.22 -13.87 -9.90
CA ASP A 173 -24.80 -15.03 -9.19
C ASP A 173 -23.77 -15.76 -8.32
N ARG A 174 -22.50 -15.69 -8.66
CA ARG A 174 -21.42 -16.27 -7.85
C ARG A 174 -21.10 -15.45 -6.62
N ILE A 175 -21.36 -14.13 -6.64
CA ILE A 175 -21.11 -13.21 -5.52
C ILE A 175 -22.05 -13.52 -4.35
N PHE A 176 -23.31 -13.81 -4.63
CA PHE A 176 -24.31 -14.09 -3.59
C PHE A 176 -24.52 -15.58 -3.29
N ARG A 177 -23.65 -16.46 -3.75
CA ARG A 177 -23.67 -17.88 -3.31
C ARG A 177 -23.47 -17.92 -1.79
N SER A 178 -24.20 -18.82 -1.12
CA SER A 178 -24.19 -18.94 0.35
C SER A 178 -22.78 -19.25 0.89
N ASP A 179 -22.02 -20.15 0.22
CA ASP A 179 -20.65 -20.48 0.60
C ASP A 179 -19.69 -19.29 0.45
N VAL A 180 -19.85 -18.45 -0.59
CA VAL A 180 -19.07 -17.22 -0.80
C VAL A 180 -19.39 -16.18 0.26
N LEU A 181 -20.67 -15.99 0.61
CA LEU A 181 -21.09 -15.06 1.66
C LEU A 181 -20.61 -15.51 3.05
N LYS A 182 -20.66 -16.82 3.36
CA LYS A 182 -20.11 -17.39 4.59
C LYS A 182 -18.58 -17.18 4.70
N GLU A 183 -17.86 -17.38 3.61
CA GLU A 183 -16.42 -17.10 3.57
C GLU A 183 -16.15 -15.59 3.71
N ALA A 184 -16.96 -14.73 3.09
CA ALA A 184 -16.86 -13.28 3.22
C ALA A 184 -17.06 -12.84 4.68
N TRP A 185 -18.07 -13.37 5.37
CA TRP A 185 -18.28 -13.13 6.80
C TRP A 185 -17.07 -13.56 7.64
N ARG A 186 -16.55 -14.79 7.43
CA ARG A 186 -15.36 -15.27 8.14
C ARG A 186 -14.17 -14.31 8.00
N ARG A 187 -13.94 -13.77 6.79
CA ARG A 187 -12.88 -12.79 6.54
C ARG A 187 -13.14 -11.46 7.23
N VAL A 188 -14.37 -10.95 7.18
CA VAL A 188 -14.77 -9.70 7.83
C VAL A 188 -14.62 -9.82 9.34
N LYS A 189 -15.13 -10.90 9.95
CA LYS A 189 -14.98 -11.18 11.39
C LYS A 189 -13.52 -11.25 11.82
N ARG A 190 -12.69 -11.99 11.07
CA ARG A 190 -11.25 -12.12 11.35
C ARG A 190 -10.50 -10.79 11.30
N ASN A 191 -10.85 -9.94 10.34
CA ASN A 191 -10.20 -8.63 10.16
C ASN A 191 -10.64 -7.62 11.21
N LYS A 192 -11.73 -7.89 11.95
CA LYS A 192 -12.32 -6.98 12.92
C LYS A 192 -12.68 -5.64 12.26
N GLY A 193 -12.90 -4.62 13.04
CA GLY A 193 -13.12 -3.26 12.54
C GLY A 193 -14.33 -2.62 13.21
N ALA A 194 -14.35 -1.29 13.20
CA ALA A 194 -15.42 -0.50 13.79
C ALA A 194 -16.74 -0.60 12.99
N ALA A 195 -17.85 -0.23 13.61
CA ALA A 195 -19.14 -0.08 12.97
C ALA A 195 -19.10 1.00 11.86
N GLY A 196 -19.99 0.89 10.89
CA GLY A 196 -20.21 1.87 9.84
C GLY A 196 -21.19 2.98 10.25
N VAL A 197 -21.84 3.57 9.25
CA VAL A 197 -22.86 4.62 9.45
C VAL A 197 -24.12 4.13 10.17
N ASP A 198 -24.34 2.81 10.13
CA ASP A 198 -25.46 2.12 10.78
C ASP A 198 -25.18 1.74 12.23
N GLU A 199 -23.98 2.04 12.75
CA GLU A 199 -23.50 1.73 14.10
C GLU A 199 -23.54 0.23 14.45
N VAL A 200 -23.83 -0.65 13.48
CA VAL A 200 -23.89 -2.10 13.69
C VAL A 200 -22.48 -2.67 13.83
N THR A 201 -22.19 -3.27 14.99
CA THR A 201 -20.91 -3.92 15.29
C THR A 201 -20.89 -5.39 14.84
N LEU A 202 -19.74 -6.04 14.92
CA LEU A 202 -19.63 -7.48 14.61
C LEU A 202 -20.36 -8.33 15.65
N GLU A 203 -20.31 -7.90 16.91
CA GLU A 203 -20.98 -8.53 18.04
C GLU A 203 -22.51 -8.44 17.87
N ALA A 204 -23.04 -7.28 17.49
CA ALA A 204 -24.47 -7.09 17.21
C ALA A 204 -24.94 -7.98 16.03
N VAL A 205 -24.09 -8.22 15.03
CA VAL A 205 -24.41 -9.18 13.94
C VAL A 205 -24.47 -10.62 14.47
N GLU A 206 -23.62 -10.98 15.42
CA GLU A 206 -23.63 -12.33 16.02
C GLU A 206 -24.88 -12.54 16.87
N GLU A 207 -25.30 -11.54 17.62
CA GLU A 207 -26.54 -11.55 18.42
C GLU A 207 -27.79 -11.60 17.53
N TYR A 208 -27.81 -10.83 16.44
CA TYR A 208 -28.92 -10.84 15.46
C TYR A 208 -29.07 -12.18 14.75
N GLY A 209 -27.99 -12.91 14.64
CA GLY A 209 -27.90 -14.18 13.91
C GLY A 209 -27.24 -14.02 12.53
N VAL A 210 -26.01 -14.51 12.43
CA VAL A 210 -25.18 -14.43 11.21
C VAL A 210 -25.88 -15.01 9.99
N GLU A 211 -26.46 -16.20 10.11
CA GLU A 211 -27.17 -16.86 9.00
C GLU A 211 -28.37 -16.03 8.52
N LYS A 212 -29.09 -15.39 9.44
CA LYS A 212 -30.23 -14.51 9.11
C LYS A 212 -29.76 -13.32 8.28
N LEU A 213 -28.68 -12.61 8.72
CA LEU A 213 -28.11 -11.49 7.97
C LEU A 213 -27.61 -11.91 6.58
N LEU A 214 -26.94 -13.08 6.49
CA LEU A 214 -26.42 -13.57 5.20
C LEU A 214 -27.56 -13.94 4.24
N ASN A 215 -28.65 -14.53 4.72
CA ASN A 215 -29.83 -14.87 3.90
C ASN A 215 -30.56 -13.59 3.43
N GLU A 216 -30.68 -12.57 4.28
CA GLU A 216 -31.22 -11.28 3.90
C GLU A 216 -30.35 -10.59 2.82
N LEU A 217 -29.03 -10.58 3.02
CA LEU A 217 -28.12 -10.01 2.04
C LEU A 217 -28.17 -10.78 0.71
N GLN A 218 -28.23 -12.11 0.77
CA GLN A 218 -28.40 -12.96 -0.39
C GLN A 218 -29.68 -12.62 -1.15
N GLY A 219 -30.81 -12.52 -0.45
CA GLY A 219 -32.10 -12.13 -1.01
C GLY A 219 -32.07 -10.74 -1.66
N GLN A 220 -31.46 -9.76 -0.99
CA GLN A 220 -31.30 -8.40 -1.54
C GLN A 220 -30.43 -8.36 -2.80
N LEU A 221 -29.31 -9.10 -2.81
CA LEU A 221 -28.44 -9.21 -3.98
C LEU A 221 -29.16 -9.94 -5.12
N HIS A 222 -29.80 -11.08 -4.84
CA HIS A 222 -30.56 -11.84 -5.83
C HIS A 222 -31.64 -10.99 -6.52
N ALA A 223 -32.44 -10.27 -5.72
CA ALA A 223 -33.50 -9.39 -6.21
C ALA A 223 -32.96 -8.08 -6.85
N GLY A 224 -31.67 -7.82 -6.83
CA GLY A 224 -31.08 -6.57 -7.33
C GLY A 224 -31.47 -5.33 -6.51
N LYS A 225 -32.00 -5.52 -5.29
CA LYS A 225 -32.45 -4.46 -4.37
C LYS A 225 -31.34 -3.93 -3.45
N TYR A 226 -30.19 -4.62 -3.40
CA TYR A 226 -29.06 -4.15 -2.60
C TYR A 226 -28.55 -2.79 -3.08
N ARG A 227 -28.37 -1.86 -2.15
CA ARG A 227 -27.79 -0.53 -2.38
C ARG A 227 -26.70 -0.28 -1.34
N PRO A 228 -25.48 0.07 -1.75
CA PRO A 228 -24.41 0.44 -0.82
C PRO A 228 -24.79 1.69 -0.03
N PRO A 229 -24.72 1.67 1.31
CA PRO A 229 -24.87 2.87 2.11
C PRO A 229 -23.59 3.73 2.03
N PRO A 230 -23.66 5.03 2.40
CA PRO A 230 -22.48 5.88 2.49
C PRO A 230 -21.48 5.34 3.51
N VAL A 231 -20.17 5.60 3.29
CA VAL A 231 -19.13 5.23 4.24
C VAL A 231 -19.03 6.26 5.36
N LEU A 232 -18.80 5.81 6.59
CA LEU A 232 -18.57 6.70 7.73
C LEU A 232 -17.15 7.25 7.69
N ARG A 233 -17.00 8.59 7.63
CA ARG A 233 -15.71 9.26 7.65
C ARG A 233 -15.10 9.25 9.05
N ARG A 234 -13.86 8.80 9.14
CA ARG A 234 -13.02 8.92 10.33
C ARG A 234 -11.63 9.35 9.92
N TYR A 235 -10.95 10.08 10.79
CA TYR A 235 -9.60 10.58 10.52
C TYR A 235 -8.58 9.84 11.37
N ILE A 236 -7.52 9.34 10.71
CA ILE A 236 -6.37 8.74 11.37
C ILE A 236 -5.22 9.75 11.33
N PRO A 237 -4.58 10.08 12.49
CA PRO A 237 -3.45 10.99 12.50
C PRO A 237 -2.26 10.39 11.75
N LYS A 238 -1.65 11.20 10.88
CA LYS A 238 -0.38 10.89 10.23
C LYS A 238 0.80 11.34 11.12
N ALA A 239 2.00 10.78 10.86
CA ALA A 239 3.21 11.13 11.61
C ALA A 239 3.68 12.58 11.40
N ASP A 240 3.22 13.23 10.34
CA ASP A 240 3.48 14.63 9.99
C ASP A 240 2.46 15.62 10.61
N GLY A 241 1.55 15.12 11.46
CA GLY A 241 0.48 15.93 12.07
C GLY A 241 -0.76 16.10 11.19
N LYS A 242 -0.71 15.74 9.90
CA LYS A 242 -1.87 15.73 9.01
C LYS A 242 -2.82 14.59 9.37
N ARG A 243 -4.05 14.65 8.92
CA ARG A 243 -5.06 13.62 9.12
C ARG A 243 -5.32 12.87 7.81
N ARG A 244 -5.39 11.52 7.88
CA ARG A 244 -5.80 10.69 6.74
C ARG A 244 -7.29 10.42 6.84
N PRO A 245 -8.10 10.80 5.85
CA PRO A 245 -9.50 10.42 5.80
C PRO A 245 -9.65 8.91 5.55
N LEU A 246 -10.43 8.23 6.37
CA LEU A 246 -10.78 6.82 6.21
C LEU A 246 -12.30 6.70 6.11
N GLY A 247 -12.81 5.99 5.11
CA GLY A 247 -14.22 5.64 4.99
C GLY A 247 -14.47 4.24 5.54
N ILE A 248 -15.32 4.11 6.53
CA ILE A 248 -15.68 2.83 7.16
C ILE A 248 -17.03 2.37 6.60
N PRO A 249 -17.07 1.30 5.76
CA PRO A 249 -18.32 0.72 5.29
C PRO A 249 -19.03 -0.03 6.43
N THR A 250 -20.34 -0.20 6.31
CA THR A 250 -21.13 -1.03 7.24
C THR A 250 -20.65 -2.49 7.23
N VAL A 251 -20.96 -3.25 8.26
CA VAL A 251 -20.58 -4.68 8.32
C VAL A 251 -21.19 -5.44 7.14
N LYS A 252 -22.46 -5.18 6.82
CA LYS A 252 -23.17 -5.78 5.69
C LYS A 252 -22.51 -5.46 4.37
N ASP A 253 -22.10 -4.21 4.18
CA ASP A 253 -21.40 -3.76 2.97
C ASP A 253 -20.00 -4.38 2.86
N ARG A 254 -19.26 -4.49 3.98
CA ARG A 254 -17.96 -5.21 4.01
C ARG A 254 -18.10 -6.67 3.59
N ILE A 255 -19.18 -7.35 3.95
CA ILE A 255 -19.46 -8.73 3.52
C ILE A 255 -19.69 -8.76 2.01
N ALA A 256 -20.53 -7.87 1.48
CA ALA A 256 -20.84 -7.79 0.05
C ALA A 256 -19.58 -7.48 -0.79
N GLN A 257 -18.77 -6.50 -0.36
CA GLN A 257 -17.49 -6.15 -1.01
C GLN A 257 -16.48 -7.31 -0.95
N THR A 258 -16.40 -8.03 0.18
CA THR A 258 -15.53 -9.20 0.32
C THR A 258 -15.96 -10.33 -0.60
N ALA A 259 -17.26 -10.59 -0.71
CA ALA A 259 -17.82 -11.59 -1.61
C ALA A 259 -17.51 -11.26 -3.08
N ALA A 260 -17.71 -10.00 -3.47
CA ALA A 260 -17.33 -9.54 -4.82
C ALA A 260 -15.81 -9.68 -5.05
N LYS A 261 -14.97 -9.31 -4.07
CA LYS A 261 -13.52 -9.48 -4.16
C LYS A 261 -13.14 -10.95 -4.31
N VAL A 262 -13.76 -11.89 -3.59
CA VAL A 262 -13.52 -13.33 -3.71
C VAL A 262 -13.71 -13.83 -5.14
N VAL A 263 -14.70 -13.29 -5.85
CA VAL A 263 -15.01 -13.68 -7.23
C VAL A 263 -14.15 -12.95 -8.26
N LEU A 264 -13.88 -11.66 -8.08
CA LEU A 264 -13.20 -10.82 -9.06
C LEU A 264 -11.66 -10.92 -8.99
N GLU A 265 -11.10 -11.02 -7.79
CA GLU A 265 -9.64 -11.02 -7.59
C GLU A 265 -8.91 -12.08 -8.43
N PRO A 266 -9.35 -13.34 -8.54
CA PRO A 266 -8.68 -14.35 -9.35
C PRO A 266 -8.59 -14.00 -10.83
N ILE A 267 -9.60 -13.31 -11.36
CA ILE A 267 -9.66 -12.93 -12.78
C ILE A 267 -8.58 -11.90 -13.10
N PHE A 268 -8.46 -10.87 -12.27
CA PHE A 268 -7.47 -9.81 -12.47
C PHE A 268 -6.06 -10.23 -12.05
N GLU A 269 -5.94 -11.10 -11.02
CA GLU A 269 -4.65 -11.65 -10.61
C GLU A 269 -3.95 -12.40 -11.74
N ALA A 270 -4.72 -13.03 -12.65
CA ALA A 270 -4.19 -13.70 -13.83
C ALA A 270 -3.48 -12.77 -14.82
N ASP A 271 -3.82 -11.47 -14.80
CA ASP A 271 -3.27 -10.45 -15.71
C ASP A 271 -2.14 -9.62 -15.08
N PHE A 272 -2.11 -9.50 -13.75
CA PHE A 272 -1.15 -8.64 -13.08
C PHE A 272 0.30 -9.07 -13.33
N THR A 273 1.14 -8.06 -13.58
CA THR A 273 2.57 -8.26 -13.88
C THR A 273 3.37 -8.69 -12.66
N ALA A 274 4.56 -9.26 -12.88
CA ALA A 274 5.48 -9.64 -11.82
C ALA A 274 6.04 -8.44 -11.03
N SER A 275 6.03 -7.25 -11.63
CA SER A 275 6.54 -6.00 -11.02
C SER A 275 5.64 -5.41 -9.94
N SER A 276 4.40 -5.91 -9.78
CA SER A 276 3.42 -5.44 -8.80
C SER A 276 3.29 -6.42 -7.63
N PHE A 277 3.40 -5.94 -6.40
CA PHE A 277 3.45 -6.77 -5.18
C PHE A 277 2.36 -6.45 -4.15
N GLY A 278 1.90 -5.20 -4.07
CA GLY A 278 0.98 -4.77 -3.01
C GLY A 278 -0.43 -5.31 -3.16
N PHE A 279 -1.05 -5.71 -2.04
CA PHE A 279 -2.43 -6.20 -1.96
C PHE A 279 -2.77 -7.41 -2.85
N ARG A 280 -1.79 -8.19 -3.25
CA ARG A 280 -1.95 -9.36 -4.10
C ARG A 280 -1.75 -10.66 -3.34
N PRO A 281 -2.54 -11.73 -3.65
CA PRO A 281 -2.32 -13.07 -3.09
C PRO A 281 -0.91 -13.59 -3.41
N GLY A 282 -0.24 -14.20 -2.42
CA GLY A 282 1.09 -14.78 -2.60
C GLY A 282 2.24 -13.79 -2.80
N LYS A 283 1.97 -12.48 -2.86
CA LYS A 283 2.98 -11.43 -2.94
C LYS A 283 3.19 -10.77 -1.57
N SER A 284 4.40 -10.25 -1.34
CA SER A 284 4.79 -9.65 -0.06
C SER A 284 5.75 -8.48 -0.23
N THR A 285 5.84 -7.66 0.82
CA THR A 285 6.85 -6.60 0.92
C THR A 285 8.28 -7.12 0.83
N LEU A 286 8.53 -8.32 1.39
CA LEU A 286 9.85 -8.96 1.31
C LEU A 286 10.26 -9.24 -0.13
N GLN A 287 9.35 -9.78 -0.96
CA GLN A 287 9.62 -10.05 -2.37
C GLN A 287 9.93 -8.77 -3.14
N ALA A 288 9.17 -7.69 -2.92
CA ALA A 288 9.46 -6.39 -3.55
C ALA A 288 10.85 -5.85 -3.16
N LEU A 289 11.18 -5.87 -1.87
CA LEU A 289 12.49 -5.44 -1.36
C LEU A 289 13.64 -6.32 -1.86
N GLU A 290 13.40 -7.61 -2.04
CA GLU A 290 14.41 -8.54 -2.54
C GLU A 290 14.64 -8.34 -4.04
N THR A 291 13.58 -8.14 -4.83
CA THR A 291 13.70 -7.76 -6.24
C THR A 291 14.54 -6.48 -6.40
N ILE A 292 14.31 -5.45 -5.58
CA ILE A 292 15.13 -4.24 -5.60
C ILE A 292 16.60 -4.58 -5.28
N ARG A 293 16.86 -5.42 -4.27
CA ARG A 293 18.23 -5.81 -3.89
C ARG A 293 18.94 -6.54 -5.03
N GLU A 294 18.26 -7.45 -5.69
CA GLU A 294 18.82 -8.22 -6.81
C GLU A 294 19.14 -7.32 -8.00
N GLU A 295 18.22 -6.48 -8.43
CA GLU A 295 18.40 -5.59 -9.57
C GLU A 295 19.49 -4.52 -9.31
N VAL A 296 19.51 -3.91 -8.12
CA VAL A 296 20.58 -2.94 -7.76
C VAL A 296 21.95 -3.59 -7.73
N ASN A 297 22.06 -4.82 -7.20
CA ASN A 297 23.31 -5.57 -7.20
C ASN A 297 23.72 -6.03 -8.62
N ALA A 298 22.76 -6.16 -9.55
CA ALA A 298 22.98 -6.42 -10.97
C ALA A 298 23.36 -5.16 -11.78
N GLY A 299 23.48 -3.99 -11.13
CA GLY A 299 23.97 -2.75 -11.76
C GLY A 299 22.92 -1.65 -11.99
N TRP A 300 21.65 -1.86 -11.64
CA TRP A 300 20.59 -0.84 -11.73
C TRP A 300 20.62 0.08 -10.50
N ARG A 301 21.57 1.04 -10.47
CA ARG A 301 21.92 1.81 -9.26
C ARG A 301 21.35 3.22 -9.20
N HIS A 302 20.72 3.68 -10.26
CA HIS A 302 20.02 4.97 -10.29
C HIS A 302 18.54 4.74 -10.11
N VAL A 303 17.91 5.43 -9.17
CA VAL A 303 16.55 5.13 -8.73
C VAL A 303 15.65 6.35 -8.91
N LEU A 304 14.54 6.19 -9.62
CA LEU A 304 13.40 7.08 -9.51
C LEU A 304 12.52 6.56 -8.36
N ASP A 305 12.56 7.23 -7.22
CA ASP A 305 11.67 6.99 -6.08
C ASP A 305 10.44 7.89 -6.24
N ALA A 306 9.31 7.31 -6.64
CA ALA A 306 8.15 8.05 -7.11
C ALA A 306 6.93 7.86 -6.20
N ASP A 307 6.23 8.96 -5.91
CA ASP A 307 5.01 9.03 -5.10
C ASP A 307 3.86 9.65 -5.92
N ILE A 308 2.66 9.12 -5.78
CA ILE A 308 1.47 9.63 -6.48
C ILE A 308 0.76 10.66 -5.59
N HIS A 309 0.45 11.82 -6.16
CA HIS A 309 -0.27 12.85 -5.42
C HIS A 309 -1.73 12.42 -5.20
N ASP A 310 -2.17 12.40 -3.93
CA ASP A 310 -3.53 12.02 -3.50
C ASP A 310 -4.15 10.87 -4.30
N TYR A 311 -3.45 9.75 -4.36
CA TYR A 311 -3.78 8.64 -5.27
C TYR A 311 -5.25 8.19 -5.19
N PHE A 312 -5.74 7.87 -3.98
CA PHE A 312 -7.11 7.37 -3.83
C PHE A 312 -8.19 8.41 -4.15
N GLY A 313 -7.91 9.69 -3.90
CA GLY A 313 -8.80 10.80 -4.24
C GLY A 313 -8.81 11.15 -5.72
N SER A 314 -7.70 10.87 -6.43
CA SER A 314 -7.53 11.22 -7.84
C SER A 314 -7.91 10.11 -8.83
N ILE A 315 -8.25 8.89 -8.37
CA ILE A 315 -8.68 7.80 -9.27
C ILE A 315 -9.92 8.24 -10.08
N ASN A 316 -9.78 8.28 -11.39
CA ASN A 316 -10.91 8.58 -12.28
C ASN A 316 -11.82 7.35 -12.40
N GLN A 317 -13.06 7.47 -11.90
CA GLN A 317 -14.02 6.36 -11.85
C GLN A 317 -14.41 5.85 -13.24
N VAL A 318 -14.49 6.71 -14.26
CA VAL A 318 -14.82 6.31 -15.64
C VAL A 318 -13.71 5.43 -16.20
N LEU A 319 -12.46 5.89 -16.13
CA LEU A 319 -11.30 5.13 -16.58
C LEU A 319 -11.14 3.81 -15.80
N LEU A 320 -11.40 3.84 -14.49
CA LEU A 320 -11.38 2.63 -13.69
C LEU A 320 -12.41 1.61 -14.19
N MET A 321 -13.65 2.04 -14.42
CA MET A 321 -14.70 1.16 -14.92
C MET A 321 -14.43 0.64 -16.33
N GLU A 322 -13.80 1.43 -17.20
CA GLU A 322 -13.30 0.97 -18.50
C GLU A 322 -12.26 -0.16 -18.33
N ARG A 323 -11.32 -0.03 -17.37
CA ARG A 323 -10.33 -1.07 -17.09
C ARG A 323 -10.97 -2.34 -16.56
N VAL A 324 -11.93 -2.20 -15.64
CA VAL A 324 -12.70 -3.35 -15.12
C VAL A 324 -13.46 -4.04 -16.26
N SER A 325 -14.11 -3.29 -17.14
CA SER A 325 -14.93 -3.83 -18.22
C SER A 325 -14.13 -4.55 -19.32
N LYS A 326 -12.79 -4.42 -19.35
CA LYS A 326 -11.94 -5.25 -20.22
C LYS A 326 -12.03 -6.73 -19.89
N ARG A 327 -12.27 -7.09 -18.63
CA ARG A 327 -12.38 -8.49 -18.17
C ARG A 327 -13.79 -8.87 -17.70
N VAL A 328 -14.62 -7.89 -17.33
CA VAL A 328 -15.95 -8.11 -16.76
C VAL A 328 -16.98 -7.45 -17.65
N SER A 329 -17.89 -8.24 -18.24
CA SER A 329 -19.04 -7.76 -19.01
C SER A 329 -20.39 -7.96 -18.31
N ASP A 330 -20.39 -8.55 -17.09
CA ASP A 330 -21.59 -8.69 -16.27
C ASP A 330 -22.10 -7.31 -15.80
N ARG A 331 -23.22 -6.88 -16.39
CA ARG A 331 -23.80 -5.54 -16.12
C ARG A 331 -24.18 -5.37 -14.63
N ARG A 332 -24.61 -6.43 -13.96
CA ARG A 332 -25.00 -6.39 -12.54
C ARG A 332 -23.77 -6.18 -11.65
N VAL A 333 -22.66 -6.84 -11.96
CA VAL A 333 -21.37 -6.62 -11.27
C VAL A 333 -20.87 -5.19 -11.51
N LEU A 334 -20.90 -4.71 -12.74
CA LEU A 334 -20.46 -3.34 -13.05
C LEU A 334 -21.35 -2.29 -12.37
N LYS A 335 -22.66 -2.53 -12.27
CA LYS A 335 -23.59 -1.67 -11.51
C LYS A 335 -23.26 -1.68 -10.00
N LEU A 336 -22.94 -2.83 -9.43
CA LEU A 336 -22.57 -2.98 -8.03
C LEU A 336 -21.28 -2.22 -7.71
N LEU A 337 -20.24 -2.34 -8.56
CA LEU A 337 -18.99 -1.61 -8.41
C LEU A 337 -19.18 -0.09 -8.49
N ARG A 338 -19.96 0.40 -9.47
CA ARG A 338 -20.33 1.83 -9.54
C ARG A 338 -21.06 2.29 -8.29
N GLY A 339 -21.99 1.47 -7.76
CA GLY A 339 -22.70 1.76 -6.53
C GLY A 339 -21.75 1.99 -5.34
N TRP A 340 -20.69 1.18 -5.19
CA TRP A 340 -19.68 1.40 -4.13
C TRP A 340 -18.81 2.63 -4.36
N LEU A 341 -18.48 2.94 -5.62
CA LEU A 341 -17.69 4.14 -5.95
C LEU A 341 -18.49 5.43 -5.69
N GLN A 342 -19.82 5.37 -5.86
CA GLN A 342 -20.73 6.50 -5.76
C GLN A 342 -21.53 6.53 -4.44
N ALA A 343 -21.26 5.61 -3.50
CA ALA A 343 -22.03 5.49 -2.25
C ALA A 343 -22.00 6.76 -1.37
N GLY A 344 -21.06 7.66 -1.61
CA GLY A 344 -20.90 8.87 -0.81
C GLY A 344 -20.24 8.64 0.53
N VAL A 345 -20.09 9.73 1.26
CA VAL A 345 -19.42 9.77 2.56
C VAL A 345 -20.33 10.49 3.55
N MET A 346 -20.46 9.91 4.74
CA MET A 346 -21.11 10.51 5.90
C MET A 346 -20.05 11.03 6.87
N GLU A 347 -20.06 12.34 7.13
CA GLU A 347 -19.14 12.99 8.05
C GLU A 347 -19.94 13.91 8.99
N ASP A 348 -19.82 13.68 10.28
CA ASP A 348 -20.52 14.46 11.32
C ASP A 348 -22.01 14.70 11.02
N GLY A 349 -22.69 13.63 10.55
CA GLY A 349 -24.12 13.65 10.20
C GLY A 349 -24.46 14.31 8.84
N ARG A 350 -23.44 14.77 8.08
CA ARG A 350 -23.62 15.37 6.76
C ARG A 350 -23.21 14.39 5.66
N TYR A 351 -24.06 14.25 4.67
CA TYR A 351 -23.77 13.46 3.48
C TYR A 351 -23.05 14.29 2.43
N SER A 352 -22.03 13.70 1.82
CA SER A 352 -21.34 14.25 0.65
C SER A 352 -21.18 13.18 -0.44
N GLU A 353 -21.44 13.57 -1.67
CA GLU A 353 -21.28 12.69 -2.82
C GLU A 353 -19.79 12.44 -3.12
N THR A 354 -19.50 11.25 -3.64
CA THR A 354 -18.16 10.90 -4.15
C THR A 354 -18.15 11.00 -5.67
N VAL A 355 -17.68 12.13 -6.18
CA VAL A 355 -17.57 12.39 -7.64
C VAL A 355 -16.32 11.77 -8.24
N SER A 356 -15.23 11.67 -7.48
CA SER A 356 -13.96 11.09 -7.90
C SER A 356 -13.37 10.23 -6.78
N GLY A 357 -12.36 9.45 -7.13
CA GLY A 357 -11.66 8.60 -6.18
C GLY A 357 -12.37 7.29 -5.85
N THR A 358 -11.75 6.54 -4.96
CA THR A 358 -12.32 5.37 -4.30
C THR A 358 -12.28 5.60 -2.79
N PRO A 359 -13.31 5.20 -2.04
CA PRO A 359 -13.30 5.36 -0.59
C PRO A 359 -12.07 4.68 0.03
N GLN A 360 -11.20 5.45 0.70
CA GLN A 360 -10.11 4.87 1.48
C GLN A 360 -10.70 4.06 2.64
N GLY A 361 -10.46 2.73 2.64
CA GLY A 361 -10.99 1.81 3.67
C GLY A 361 -12.04 0.83 3.16
N GLY A 362 -12.55 0.98 1.95
CA GLY A 362 -13.37 -0.05 1.30
C GLY A 362 -12.59 -1.34 1.08
N VAL A 363 -13.20 -2.50 1.32
CA VAL A 363 -12.56 -3.81 1.18
C VAL A 363 -12.16 -4.13 -0.27
N ILE A 364 -12.93 -3.63 -1.23
CA ILE A 364 -12.67 -3.81 -2.66
C ILE A 364 -11.66 -2.81 -3.23
N SER A 365 -11.46 -1.65 -2.56
CA SER A 365 -10.63 -0.54 -3.05
C SER A 365 -9.18 -0.96 -3.38
N PRO A 366 -8.49 -1.83 -2.63
CA PRO A 366 -7.15 -2.29 -3.00
C PRO A 366 -7.11 -3.08 -4.32
N LEU A 367 -8.14 -3.88 -4.62
CA LEU A 367 -8.24 -4.59 -5.90
C LEU A 367 -8.48 -3.60 -7.04
N LEU A 368 -9.40 -2.65 -6.87
CA LEU A 368 -9.70 -1.62 -7.87
C LEU A 368 -8.48 -0.73 -8.13
N SER A 369 -7.73 -0.37 -7.10
CA SER A 369 -6.45 0.33 -7.16
C SER A 369 -5.44 -0.43 -8.04
N ASN A 370 -5.25 -1.73 -7.81
CA ASN A 370 -4.35 -2.54 -8.61
C ASN A 370 -4.81 -2.66 -10.08
N ILE A 371 -6.12 -2.77 -10.33
CA ILE A 371 -6.68 -2.79 -11.70
C ILE A 371 -6.37 -1.46 -12.42
N TYR A 372 -6.48 -0.34 -11.72
CA TYR A 372 -6.20 0.97 -12.28
C TYR A 372 -4.71 1.13 -12.65
N LEU A 373 -3.82 0.84 -11.71
CA LEU A 373 -2.36 0.93 -11.90
C LEU A 373 -1.77 -0.19 -12.76
N HIS A 374 -2.51 -1.28 -13.01
CA HIS A 374 -2.07 -2.31 -13.94
C HIS A 374 -1.82 -1.75 -15.35
N PHE A 375 -2.41 -0.62 -15.69
CA PHE A 375 -2.09 0.08 -16.94
C PHE A 375 -0.64 0.58 -16.95
N LEU A 376 -0.18 1.21 -15.88
CA LEU A 376 1.23 1.59 -15.71
C LEU A 376 2.13 0.35 -15.87
N ASP A 377 1.82 -0.72 -15.11
CA ASP A 377 2.63 -1.95 -15.13
C ASP A 377 2.73 -2.56 -16.53
N SER A 378 1.59 -2.61 -17.23
CA SER A 378 1.49 -3.22 -18.57
C SER A 378 2.18 -2.39 -19.66
N VAL A 379 2.04 -1.07 -19.62
CA VAL A 379 2.74 -0.16 -20.55
C VAL A 379 4.23 -0.19 -20.28
N TRP A 380 4.62 -0.16 -18.98
CA TRP A 380 6.02 -0.22 -18.60
C TRP A 380 6.70 -1.49 -19.11
N GLN A 381 6.09 -2.65 -18.85
CA GLN A 381 6.63 -3.94 -19.28
C GLN A 381 6.81 -4.04 -20.80
N ARG A 382 5.85 -3.48 -21.58
CA ARG A 382 5.87 -3.59 -23.04
C ARG A 382 6.75 -2.55 -23.74
N GLN A 383 6.81 -1.33 -23.21
CA GLN A 383 7.40 -0.20 -23.94
C GLN A 383 8.58 0.45 -23.22
N CYS A 384 8.71 0.25 -21.91
CA CYS A 384 9.69 0.95 -21.08
C CYS A 384 10.68 0.01 -20.37
N ALA A 385 10.62 -1.30 -20.59
CA ALA A 385 11.46 -2.29 -19.91
C ALA A 385 12.98 -2.10 -20.16
N LYS A 386 13.35 -1.47 -21.26
CA LYS A 386 14.75 -1.12 -21.57
C LYS A 386 15.26 0.09 -20.78
N VAL A 387 14.37 1.00 -20.41
CA VAL A 387 14.71 2.23 -19.66
C VAL A 387 14.92 1.93 -18.18
N GLY A 388 14.15 0.98 -17.61
CA GLY A 388 14.31 0.68 -16.20
C GLY A 388 13.41 -0.45 -15.72
N LYS A 389 13.72 -0.96 -14.52
CA LYS A 389 12.97 -2.02 -13.83
C LYS A 389 11.98 -1.39 -12.88
N LEU A 390 10.69 -1.56 -13.15
CA LEU A 390 9.60 -1.09 -12.30
C LEU A 390 9.39 -2.08 -11.15
N VAL A 391 9.37 -1.58 -9.90
CA VAL A 391 8.94 -2.34 -8.72
C VAL A 391 7.87 -1.53 -8.00
N ARG A 392 6.63 -2.05 -7.96
CA ARG A 392 5.48 -1.36 -7.40
C ARG A 392 4.87 -2.15 -6.23
N TYR A 393 4.58 -1.46 -5.16
CA TYR A 393 3.81 -1.97 -4.02
C TYR A 393 2.61 -1.07 -3.75
N ALA A 394 1.42 -1.45 -4.22
CA ALA A 394 0.23 -0.60 -4.24
C ALA A 394 0.45 0.70 -5.04
N ASP A 395 0.38 1.85 -4.39
CA ASP A 395 0.64 3.18 -4.93
C ASP A 395 2.12 3.61 -4.83
N ASP A 396 2.89 2.99 -3.93
CA ASP A 396 4.33 3.19 -3.82
C ASP A 396 5.09 2.46 -4.94
N PHE A 397 5.98 3.13 -5.67
CA PHE A 397 6.80 2.46 -6.67
C PHE A 397 8.16 3.11 -6.88
N VAL A 398 9.10 2.29 -7.35
CA VAL A 398 10.41 2.73 -7.78
C VAL A 398 10.70 2.24 -9.18
N VAL A 399 11.50 3.01 -9.93
CA VAL A 399 12.08 2.57 -11.20
C VAL A 399 13.59 2.55 -11.03
N LEU A 400 14.19 1.39 -11.25
CA LEU A 400 15.62 1.17 -11.16
C LEU A 400 16.24 1.29 -12.55
N CYS A 401 17.23 2.16 -12.72
CA CYS A 401 17.90 2.50 -13.97
C CYS A 401 19.40 2.29 -13.85
N ARG A 402 20.12 2.26 -14.97
CA ARG A 402 21.57 2.10 -15.00
C ARG A 402 22.32 3.43 -15.00
N SER A 403 21.69 4.48 -15.54
CA SER A 403 22.29 5.81 -15.62
C SER A 403 21.31 6.89 -15.15
N ARG A 404 21.83 8.11 -14.99
CA ARG A 404 21.04 9.29 -14.62
C ARG A 404 20.08 9.69 -15.73
N GLU A 405 20.53 9.60 -16.99
CA GLU A 405 19.74 9.92 -18.17
C GLU A 405 18.54 8.98 -18.29
N GLU A 406 18.73 7.68 -18.01
CA GLU A 406 17.64 6.71 -17.96
C GLU A 406 16.61 7.04 -16.86
N VAL A 407 17.03 7.60 -15.72
CA VAL A 407 16.09 8.04 -14.66
C VAL A 407 15.25 9.23 -15.14
N GLU A 408 15.86 10.16 -15.88
CA GLU A 408 15.15 11.32 -16.45
C GLU A 408 14.12 10.87 -17.49
N GLU A 409 14.52 9.95 -18.34
CA GLU A 409 13.61 9.34 -19.33
C GLU A 409 12.50 8.51 -18.64
N ALA A 410 12.84 7.79 -17.55
CA ALA A 410 11.87 7.06 -16.76
C ALA A 410 10.80 8.00 -16.17
N GLU A 411 11.22 9.11 -15.59
CA GLU A 411 10.30 10.12 -15.06
C GLU A 411 9.40 10.70 -16.16
N ARG A 412 9.98 11.05 -17.32
CA ARG A 412 9.22 11.56 -18.47
C ARG A 412 8.15 10.57 -18.92
N ARG A 413 8.50 9.27 -19.04
CA ARG A 413 7.54 8.23 -19.43
C ARG A 413 6.45 8.00 -18.40
N VAL A 414 6.81 8.01 -17.11
CA VAL A 414 5.82 7.91 -16.03
C VAL A 414 4.82 9.06 -16.12
N ARG A 415 5.27 10.30 -16.34
CA ARG A 415 4.38 11.46 -16.51
C ARG A 415 3.40 11.29 -17.67
N ILE A 416 3.87 10.85 -18.84
CA ILE A 416 3.01 10.57 -20.02
C ILE A 416 1.97 9.48 -19.72
N ILE A 417 2.37 8.40 -19.01
CA ILE A 417 1.44 7.34 -18.63
C ILE A 417 0.41 7.86 -17.62
N PHE A 418 0.83 8.72 -16.69
CA PHE A 418 -0.03 9.29 -15.66
C PHE A 418 -1.03 10.29 -16.22
N GLU A 419 -0.68 11.08 -17.23
CA GLU A 419 -1.65 11.92 -17.96
C GLU A 419 -2.82 11.10 -18.49
N ARG A 420 -2.56 9.92 -19.08
CA ARG A 420 -3.60 8.99 -19.56
C ARG A 420 -4.44 8.39 -18.43
N LEU A 421 -3.91 8.32 -17.24
CA LEU A 421 -4.59 7.88 -16.01
C LEU A 421 -5.18 9.06 -15.23
N LYS A 422 -5.02 10.30 -15.68
CA LYS A 422 -5.38 11.50 -14.90
C LYS A 422 -4.79 11.50 -13.49
N LEU A 423 -3.54 11.03 -13.38
CA LEU A 423 -2.74 11.02 -12.16
C LEU A 423 -1.58 12.00 -12.29
N THR A 424 -1.07 12.45 -11.14
CA THR A 424 0.11 13.33 -11.08
C THR A 424 1.14 12.78 -10.09
N LEU A 425 2.44 12.93 -10.41
CA LEU A 425 3.51 12.68 -9.46
C LEU A 425 3.52 13.75 -8.37
N HIS A 426 3.81 13.36 -7.14
CA HIS A 426 3.95 14.30 -6.05
C HIS A 426 5.29 15.07 -6.21
N PRO A 427 5.27 16.41 -6.37
CA PRO A 427 6.47 17.16 -6.76
C PRO A 427 7.58 17.10 -5.71
N GLU A 428 7.25 17.14 -4.43
CA GLU A 428 8.24 17.19 -3.34
C GLU A 428 8.71 15.80 -2.88
N LYS A 429 7.94 14.74 -3.15
CA LYS A 429 8.25 13.40 -2.66
C LYS A 429 8.87 12.51 -3.72
N THR A 430 8.70 12.84 -5.00
CA THR A 430 9.39 12.15 -6.10
C THR A 430 10.84 12.58 -6.14
N ARG A 431 11.77 11.59 -6.08
CA ARG A 431 13.22 11.86 -5.99
C ARG A 431 13.99 10.97 -6.94
N LYS A 432 15.11 11.52 -7.44
CA LYS A 432 16.14 10.78 -8.16
C LYS A 432 17.29 10.50 -7.20
N VAL A 433 17.69 9.25 -7.07
CA VAL A 433 18.67 8.80 -6.07
C VAL A 433 19.79 8.05 -6.78
N ASP A 434 21.04 8.44 -6.49
CA ASP A 434 22.25 7.76 -6.95
C ASP A 434 22.81 6.86 -5.83
N LEU A 435 22.65 5.55 -6.01
CA LEU A 435 23.17 4.55 -5.07
C LEU A 435 24.64 4.20 -5.30
N THR A 436 25.28 4.74 -6.34
CA THR A 436 26.63 4.39 -6.73
C THR A 436 27.61 4.65 -5.56
N GLU A 437 28.39 3.64 -5.20
CA GLU A 437 29.40 3.71 -4.14
C GLU A 437 28.88 4.14 -2.75
N GLY A 438 27.58 4.04 -2.52
CA GLY A 438 26.97 4.43 -1.25
C GLY A 438 26.94 5.95 -1.03
N LYS A 439 26.81 6.74 -2.09
CA LYS A 439 26.61 8.20 -2.00
C LYS A 439 25.30 8.54 -1.34
N GLU A 440 24.22 7.87 -1.79
CA GLU A 440 22.87 8.14 -1.31
C GLU A 440 22.14 6.85 -0.91
N GLY A 441 20.97 7.02 -0.31
CA GLY A 441 20.04 5.96 0.03
C GLY A 441 18.63 6.47 0.00
N PHE A 442 17.66 5.57 -0.03
CA PHE A 442 16.25 5.91 -0.03
C PHE A 442 15.44 5.01 0.91
N ASP A 443 14.26 5.48 1.29
CA ASP A 443 13.34 4.74 2.15
C ASP A 443 12.22 4.15 1.30
N PHE A 444 12.05 2.84 1.34
CA PHE A 444 10.98 2.14 0.66
C PHE A 444 10.39 1.05 1.57
N LEU A 445 9.06 0.98 1.64
CA LEU A 445 8.33 0.01 2.47
C LEU A 445 8.83 -0.04 3.92
N GLY A 446 9.16 1.12 4.50
CA GLY A 446 9.63 1.22 5.88
C GLY A 446 11.08 0.78 6.11
N CYS A 447 11.78 0.35 5.07
CA CYS A 447 13.21 0.06 5.08
C CYS A 447 14.00 1.22 4.48
N HIS A 448 15.18 1.49 5.03
CA HIS A 448 16.20 2.30 4.40
C HIS A 448 17.10 1.39 3.56
N LEU A 449 17.25 1.70 2.28
CA LEU A 449 18.06 0.97 1.31
C LEU A 449 19.30 1.81 0.95
N HIS A 450 20.49 1.21 1.05
CA HIS A 450 21.73 1.93 0.86
C HIS A 450 22.85 0.96 0.44
N MET A 451 23.71 1.37 -0.48
CA MET A 451 24.88 0.56 -0.86
C MET A 451 25.98 0.67 0.20
N ARG A 452 26.52 -0.47 0.61
CA ARG A 452 27.65 -0.53 1.52
C ARG A 452 28.74 -1.43 1.00
N MET A 453 29.99 -1.01 1.19
CA MET A 453 31.16 -1.82 0.89
C MET A 453 31.18 -3.07 1.77
N SER A 454 31.53 -4.21 1.20
CA SER A 454 31.74 -5.46 1.94
C SER A 454 33.06 -5.41 2.68
N GLY A 455 33.00 -5.31 4.03
CA GLY A 455 34.19 -5.38 4.87
C GLY A 455 34.98 -6.68 4.65
N LYS A 456 34.27 -7.81 4.64
CA LYS A 456 34.89 -9.13 4.44
C LYS A 456 35.67 -9.25 3.13
N LEU A 457 35.10 -8.81 2.01
CA LEU A 457 35.82 -8.85 0.72
C LEU A 457 37.01 -7.88 0.69
N TRP A 458 36.94 -6.77 1.39
CA TRP A 458 38.05 -5.84 1.51
C TRP A 458 39.13 -6.39 2.41
N GLU A 459 38.80 -6.95 3.56
CA GLU A 459 39.78 -7.52 4.51
C GLU A 459 40.48 -8.75 3.94
N GLU A 460 39.75 -9.70 3.35
CA GLU A 460 40.26 -10.98 2.86
C GLU A 460 40.95 -10.86 1.47
N LYS A 461 40.37 -10.05 0.57
CA LYS A 461 40.76 -10.04 -0.85
C LYS A 461 41.15 -8.67 -1.40
N ARG A 462 41.10 -7.61 -0.58
CA ARG A 462 41.29 -6.21 -1.00
C ARG A 462 40.40 -5.75 -2.16
N ILE A 463 39.22 -6.40 -2.33
CA ILE A 463 38.26 -6.09 -3.38
C ILE A 463 37.22 -5.11 -2.84
N ARG A 464 37.14 -3.91 -3.46
CA ARG A 464 36.08 -2.92 -3.17
C ARG A 464 34.81 -3.32 -3.89
N ARG A 465 33.90 -4.02 -3.21
CA ARG A 465 32.60 -4.40 -3.75
C ARG A 465 31.48 -3.92 -2.85
N TYR A 466 30.53 -3.21 -3.45
CA TYR A 466 29.36 -2.67 -2.77
C TYR A 466 28.14 -3.56 -3.01
N PHE A 467 27.32 -3.72 -1.97
CA PHE A 467 26.07 -4.45 -2.01
C PHE A 467 24.95 -3.63 -1.39
N LEU A 468 23.76 -3.72 -1.95
CA LEU A 468 22.59 -3.10 -1.38
C LEU A 468 22.23 -3.79 -0.05
N GLN A 469 22.27 -3.01 1.01
CA GLN A 469 21.82 -3.39 2.33
C GLN A 469 20.50 -2.71 2.66
N ARG A 470 19.72 -3.30 3.54
CA ARG A 470 18.46 -2.73 4.04
C ARG A 470 18.31 -2.92 5.54
N TRP A 471 17.82 -1.91 6.19
CA TRP A 471 17.52 -1.92 7.63
C TRP A 471 16.29 -1.03 7.92
N PRO A 472 15.68 -1.09 9.15
CA PRO A 472 14.57 -0.22 9.50
C PRO A 472 14.90 1.25 9.26
N SER A 473 14.01 1.96 8.56
CA SER A 473 14.18 3.41 8.32
C SER A 473 14.11 4.20 9.64
N PRO A 474 14.63 5.44 9.69
CA PRO A 474 14.54 6.31 10.87
C PRO A 474 13.09 6.46 11.35
N ARG A 475 12.14 6.55 10.41
CA ARG A 475 10.71 6.64 10.70
C ARG A 475 10.18 5.35 11.34
N SER A 476 10.57 4.18 10.84
CA SER A 476 10.20 2.89 11.42
C SER A 476 10.75 2.72 12.84
N MET A 477 12.00 3.15 13.08
CA MET A 477 12.60 3.17 14.42
C MET A 477 11.86 4.11 15.37
N LYS A 478 11.49 5.32 14.91
CA LYS A 478 10.71 6.29 15.71
C LYS A 478 9.37 5.68 16.12
N ARG A 479 8.65 5.05 15.18
CA ARG A 479 7.35 4.40 15.46
C ARG A 479 7.51 3.29 16.51
N ALA A 480 8.48 2.39 16.35
CA ALA A 480 8.74 1.33 17.31
C ALA A 480 9.01 1.87 18.71
N ARG A 481 9.88 2.90 18.83
CA ARG A 481 10.16 3.56 20.11
C ARG A 481 8.92 4.22 20.70
N THR A 482 8.08 4.86 19.87
CA THR A 482 6.82 5.45 20.34
C THR A 482 5.88 4.39 20.92
N SER A 483 5.69 3.26 20.23
CA SER A 483 4.85 2.18 20.76
C SER A 483 5.40 1.56 22.02
N VAL A 484 6.72 1.37 22.14
CA VAL A 484 7.35 0.92 23.37
C VAL A 484 7.12 1.95 24.50
N LYS A 485 7.26 3.26 24.20
CA LYS A 485 7.03 4.33 25.18
C LYS A 485 5.58 4.32 25.67
N GLU A 486 4.60 4.21 24.78
CA GLU A 486 3.17 4.16 25.13
C GLU A 486 2.84 2.97 26.03
N LEU A 487 3.39 1.79 25.73
CA LEU A 487 3.19 0.58 26.52
C LEU A 487 3.90 0.63 27.90
N THR A 488 4.95 1.41 28.02
CA THR A 488 5.75 1.57 29.25
C THR A 488 5.54 2.93 29.93
N ASP A 489 4.44 3.63 29.62
CA ASP A 489 4.15 4.93 30.24
C ASP A 489 3.79 4.73 31.72
N SER A 490 4.38 5.56 32.57
CA SER A 490 4.17 5.57 34.03
C SER A 490 2.72 5.86 34.43
N ARG A 491 1.95 6.54 33.56
CA ARG A 491 0.52 6.81 33.76
C ARG A 491 -0.35 5.55 33.73
N ARG A 492 0.18 4.41 33.31
CA ARG A 492 -0.44 3.09 33.52
C ARG A 492 -0.34 2.64 34.97
N GLY A 493 -0.82 3.45 35.91
CA GLY A 493 -0.68 3.31 37.36
C GLY A 493 -1.20 1.99 37.97
N GLY A 494 -2.12 1.29 37.29
CA GLY A 494 -2.68 0.01 37.76
C GLY A 494 -1.80 -1.22 37.53
N VAL A 495 -0.76 -1.15 36.70
CA VAL A 495 0.09 -2.31 36.39
C VAL A 495 1.15 -2.47 37.50
N LYS A 496 0.97 -3.44 38.40
CA LYS A 496 1.91 -3.70 39.49
C LYS A 496 3.12 -4.54 39.08
N ASP A 497 2.96 -5.49 38.14
CA ASP A 497 4.01 -6.42 37.73
C ASP A 497 4.61 -6.04 36.37
N VAL A 498 5.93 -5.98 36.29
CA VAL A 498 6.69 -5.76 35.06
C VAL A 498 6.42 -6.85 34.00
N LYS A 499 6.05 -8.06 34.46
CA LYS A 499 5.72 -9.16 33.54
C LYS A 499 4.54 -8.83 32.65
N ILE A 500 3.52 -8.14 33.15
CA ILE A 500 2.37 -7.69 32.34
C ILE A 500 2.84 -6.77 31.21
N LEU A 501 3.79 -5.86 31.49
CA LEU A 501 4.35 -5.00 30.43
C LEU A 501 5.18 -5.80 29.41
N ILE A 502 5.92 -6.81 29.86
CA ILE A 502 6.67 -7.71 28.99
C ILE A 502 5.72 -8.47 28.06
N ASP A 503 4.62 -8.97 28.60
CA ASP A 503 3.60 -9.69 27.82
C ASP A 503 2.91 -8.77 26.80
N ASP A 504 2.67 -7.49 27.11
CA ASP A 504 2.17 -6.47 26.19
C ASP A 504 3.20 -6.05 25.13
N LEU A 505 4.49 -5.96 25.49
CA LEU A 505 5.58 -5.58 24.59
C LEU A 505 5.92 -6.68 23.57
N ASN A 506 5.91 -7.93 24.00
CA ASN A 506 6.37 -9.06 23.19
C ASN A 506 5.66 -9.19 21.83
N PRO A 507 4.32 -9.03 21.70
CA PRO A 507 3.65 -9.04 20.40
C PRO A 507 4.15 -7.94 19.45
N VAL A 508 4.41 -6.74 20.00
CA VAL A 508 4.92 -5.60 19.23
C VAL A 508 6.34 -5.86 18.76
N LEU A 509 7.23 -6.31 19.67
CA LEU A 509 8.62 -6.62 19.35
C LEU A 509 8.72 -7.76 18.34
N ARG A 510 7.98 -8.86 18.53
CA ARG A 510 7.95 -9.98 17.59
C ARG A 510 7.41 -9.58 16.23
N GLY A 511 6.32 -8.82 16.17
CA GLY A 511 5.73 -8.34 14.93
C GLY A 511 6.71 -7.46 14.14
N TRP A 512 7.30 -6.47 14.81
CA TRP A 512 8.30 -5.58 14.23
C TRP A 512 9.58 -6.32 13.83
N GLY A 513 10.10 -7.18 14.72
CA GLY A 513 11.30 -7.98 14.45
C GLY A 513 11.11 -8.93 13.26
N ASN A 514 9.98 -9.61 13.17
CA ASN A 514 9.65 -10.50 12.05
C ASN A 514 9.62 -9.79 10.69
N TYR A 515 9.19 -8.52 10.67
CA TYR A 515 9.19 -7.72 9.45
C TYR A 515 10.61 -7.38 8.97
N PHE A 516 11.52 -6.98 9.89
CA PHE A 516 12.84 -6.49 9.54
C PHE A 516 13.97 -7.54 9.59
N ARG A 517 13.73 -8.71 10.20
CA ARG A 517 14.78 -9.74 10.41
C ARG A 517 15.45 -10.27 9.14
N THR A 518 14.86 -10.01 7.98
CA THR A 518 15.42 -10.45 6.68
C THR A 518 16.43 -9.47 6.08
N GLY A 519 16.67 -8.35 6.76
CA GLY A 519 17.61 -7.31 6.35
C GLY A 519 18.84 -7.20 7.26
N ASN A 520 19.69 -6.24 6.98
CA ASN A 520 20.93 -5.94 7.73
C ASN A 520 20.60 -5.12 9.01
N ALA A 521 19.68 -5.62 9.84
CA ALA A 521 19.07 -4.88 10.92
C ALA A 521 19.74 -5.08 12.29
N ALA A 522 20.87 -5.80 12.40
CA ALA A 522 21.48 -6.20 13.68
C ALA A 522 21.69 -5.03 14.65
N LEU A 523 22.29 -3.93 14.17
CA LEU A 523 22.53 -2.72 14.97
C LEU A 523 21.22 -2.03 15.37
N LYS A 524 20.22 -2.02 14.49
CA LYS A 524 18.91 -1.43 14.78
C LYS A 524 18.12 -2.25 15.79
N PHE A 525 18.26 -3.56 15.73
CA PHE A 525 17.69 -4.48 16.73
C PHE A 525 18.31 -4.26 18.11
N LEU A 526 19.64 -4.18 18.16
CA LEU A 526 20.34 -3.86 19.41
C LEU A 526 19.86 -2.52 20.01
N GLN A 527 19.81 -1.46 19.17
CA GLN A 527 19.34 -0.14 19.60
C GLN A 527 17.89 -0.15 20.15
N LEU A 528 17.03 -1.02 19.62
CA LEU A 528 15.66 -1.13 20.12
C LEU A 528 15.59 -2.00 21.38
N ASP A 529 16.38 -3.08 21.44
CA ASP A 529 16.50 -3.92 22.65
C ASP A 529 17.00 -3.08 23.85
N ASP A 530 18.06 -2.26 23.65
CA ASP A 530 18.59 -1.34 24.68
C ASP A 530 17.51 -0.35 25.13
N TYR A 531 16.81 0.27 24.17
CA TYR A 531 15.73 1.20 24.47
C TYR A 531 14.59 0.56 25.29
N VAL A 532 14.23 -0.69 24.98
CA VAL A 532 13.20 -1.43 25.75
C VAL A 532 13.65 -1.62 27.19
N VAL A 533 14.90 -2.04 27.42
CA VAL A 533 15.47 -2.23 28.77
C VAL A 533 15.49 -0.89 29.53
N GLU A 534 15.93 0.19 28.90
CA GLU A 534 15.90 1.53 29.50
C GLU A 534 14.48 1.94 29.93
N ARG A 535 13.49 1.68 29.11
CA ARG A 535 12.08 2.01 29.41
C ARG A 535 11.53 1.16 30.56
N LEU A 536 11.84 -0.13 30.60
CA LEU A 536 11.44 -1.01 31.70
C LEU A 536 12.14 -0.62 33.01
N ASN A 537 13.42 -0.25 32.95
CA ASN A 537 14.15 0.26 34.10
C ASN A 537 13.54 1.58 34.62
N ALA A 538 13.24 2.53 33.73
CA ALA A 538 12.58 3.79 34.09
C ALA A 538 11.22 3.55 34.75
N PHE A 539 10.41 2.61 34.24
CA PHE A 539 9.13 2.23 34.82
C PHE A 539 9.29 1.64 36.25
N ARG A 540 10.23 0.71 36.41
CA ARG A 540 10.51 0.11 37.75
C ARG A 540 11.08 1.14 38.69
N TRP A 541 12.03 1.99 38.26
CA TRP A 541 12.64 3.04 39.11
C TRP A 541 11.60 3.98 39.67
N GLN A 542 10.63 4.46 38.93
CA GLN A 542 9.58 5.35 39.44
C GLN A 542 8.78 4.73 40.61
N ARG A 543 8.70 3.40 40.69
CA ARG A 543 7.99 2.68 41.72
C ARG A 543 8.85 2.37 42.92
N TYR A 544 10.11 2.00 42.68
CA TYR A 544 11.03 1.58 43.74
C TYR A 544 11.80 2.75 44.34
N ARG A 545 11.82 3.95 43.73
CA ARG A 545 12.59 5.12 44.21
C ARG A 545 12.32 5.51 45.67
N ARG A 546 11.14 5.22 46.23
CA ARG A 546 10.78 5.49 47.62
C ARG A 546 11.43 4.52 48.62
N HIS A 547 11.91 3.37 48.12
CA HIS A 547 12.51 2.32 48.93
C HIS A 547 14.02 2.18 48.69
N VAL A 548 14.61 3.06 47.89
CA VAL A 548 16.04 3.03 47.57
C VAL A 548 16.76 4.08 48.38
N LYS A 549 17.85 3.70 49.06
CA LYS A 549 18.71 4.62 49.82
C LYS A 549 19.41 5.60 48.85
N ALA A 550 19.69 6.83 49.34
CA ALA A 550 20.41 7.82 48.54
C ALA A 550 21.76 7.24 48.06
N GLY A 551 22.04 7.36 46.76
CA GLY A 551 23.26 6.84 46.13
C GLY A 551 23.16 5.41 45.55
N GLN A 552 22.11 4.66 45.82
CA GLN A 552 21.89 3.35 45.23
C GLN A 552 21.23 3.47 43.85
N GLN A 553 21.96 3.17 42.78
CA GLN A 553 21.37 2.96 41.45
C GLN A 553 21.06 1.48 41.24
N ILE A 554 19.79 1.10 41.32
CA ILE A 554 19.35 -0.24 40.96
C ILE A 554 19.06 -0.25 39.47
N ARG A 555 19.93 -0.86 38.69
CA ARG A 555 19.69 -1.20 37.30
C ARG A 555 19.44 -2.69 37.20
N TRP A 556 18.28 -3.03 36.69
CA TRP A 556 17.99 -4.43 36.35
C TRP A 556 18.61 -4.74 35.00
N SER A 557 19.27 -5.91 34.94
CA SER A 557 19.96 -6.34 33.74
C SER A 557 18.97 -6.79 32.67
N ARG A 558 19.45 -6.89 31.43
CA ARG A 558 18.65 -7.43 30.33
C ARG A 558 18.27 -8.88 30.59
N GLU A 559 19.19 -9.67 31.10
CA GLU A 559 19.05 -11.09 31.38
C GLU A 559 17.91 -11.34 32.36
N GLU A 560 17.72 -10.46 33.35
CA GLU A 560 16.60 -10.54 34.30
C GLU A 560 15.24 -10.35 33.59
N TYR A 561 15.15 -9.47 32.59
CA TYR A 561 13.95 -9.30 31.81
C TYR A 561 13.73 -10.45 30.81
N GLU A 562 14.79 -10.98 30.20
CA GLU A 562 14.75 -12.17 29.35
C GLU A 562 14.30 -13.40 30.17
N ALA A 563 14.78 -13.57 31.41
CA ALA A 563 14.30 -14.61 32.33
C ALA A 563 12.81 -14.47 32.65
N LYS A 564 12.28 -13.24 32.67
CA LYS A 564 10.84 -12.96 32.79
C LYS A 564 10.07 -13.09 31.47
N GLY A 565 10.72 -13.52 30.37
CA GLY A 565 10.12 -13.79 29.08
C GLY A 565 10.15 -12.62 28.09
N LEU A 566 10.97 -11.58 28.31
CA LEU A 566 11.14 -10.49 27.33
C LEU A 566 11.76 -11.04 26.04
N HIS A 567 11.10 -10.72 24.91
CA HIS A 567 11.58 -11.11 23.58
C HIS A 567 12.77 -10.26 23.16
N ARG A 568 13.90 -10.90 22.86
CA ARG A 568 15.11 -10.29 22.31
C ARG A 568 15.06 -10.26 20.80
N LEU A 569 15.33 -9.12 20.18
CA LEU A 569 15.38 -8.94 18.75
C LEU A 569 16.74 -9.34 18.16
N ARG A 570 17.84 -8.97 18.85
CA ARG A 570 19.21 -9.33 18.43
C ARG A 570 19.34 -10.85 18.38
N GLY A 571 19.90 -11.39 17.29
CA GLY A 571 20.03 -12.83 17.07
C GLY A 571 18.88 -13.47 16.28
N THR A 572 17.78 -12.73 16.03
CA THR A 572 16.65 -13.25 15.25
C THR A 572 16.77 -13.05 13.75
N ILE A 573 17.87 -12.44 13.24
CA ILE A 573 18.07 -12.16 11.81
C ILE A 573 18.18 -13.47 11.04
N ARG A 574 17.42 -13.53 9.94
CA ARG A 574 17.40 -14.67 9.01
C ARG A 574 17.35 -14.15 7.59
N TYR A 575 18.47 -14.19 6.90
CA TYR A 575 18.51 -13.81 5.49
C TYR A 575 17.70 -14.80 4.65
N PRO A 576 16.92 -14.31 3.65
CA PRO A 576 16.18 -15.18 2.75
C PRO A 576 17.15 -16.06 1.96
N LYS A 577 16.82 -17.34 1.80
CA LYS A 577 17.55 -18.23 0.91
C LYS A 577 17.26 -17.88 -0.55
N PRO A 578 18.23 -17.92 -1.47
CA PRO A 578 18.05 -17.53 -2.88
C PRO A 578 16.89 -18.27 -3.58
N CYS A 579 16.69 -19.55 -3.28
CA CYS A 579 15.66 -20.37 -3.92
C CYS A 579 14.21 -20.05 -3.53
N MET A 580 13.97 -19.17 -2.55
CA MET A 580 12.60 -18.77 -2.19
C MET A 580 12.02 -17.65 -3.07
N LEU A 581 12.83 -17.07 -3.95
CA LEU A 581 12.49 -15.87 -4.72
C LEU A 581 12.03 -16.19 -6.15
N HIS A 582 12.46 -17.31 -6.69
CA HIS A 582 12.18 -17.76 -8.06
C HIS A 582 11.16 -18.91 -8.14
N ARG A 583 10.21 -18.99 -7.23
CA ARG A 583 9.01 -19.76 -7.56
C ARG A 583 8.21 -18.97 -8.58
N GLU A 584 8.62 -19.11 -9.83
CA GLU A 584 7.71 -18.92 -10.94
C GLU A 584 6.50 -19.80 -10.65
N THR A 585 5.36 -19.18 -10.53
CA THR A 585 4.09 -19.90 -10.52
C THR A 585 3.95 -20.57 -11.87
N PRO A 586 3.78 -21.89 -11.94
CA PRO A 586 3.52 -22.58 -13.20
C PRO A 586 2.24 -22.09 -13.84
#